data_5f081040b46fd142b77ea88590455062
#
_entry.id   5f081040b46fd142b77ea88590455062
#
_cell.length_a   1.000
_cell.length_b   1.000
_cell.length_c   1.000
_cell.angle_alpha   90.00
_cell.angle_beta   90.00
_cell.angle_gamma   90.00
#
_symmetry.space_group_name_H-M   'P 1'
#
loop_
_entity.id
_entity.type
_entity.pdbx_description
1 polymer ?
#
loop_
_entity_poly.entity_id
_entity_poly.type
_entity_poly.pdbx_seq_one_letter_code
_entity_poly.pdbx_strand_id
1 'polypeptide(L)'
;MVNNIKTRRAKFLEKINNNSIVILFSGKHNPNTNDDFFVNRNFFYLSNISQENSYLVFLKKNNKFEEYIFIDKQDKKLEKWFGKKLSSIDVNAISGIKKNNILTNDIFEKKINFLLQENKIENIYLDLHNNENVINEIKTKYSNYKIFDCYAIISELRMIKDDCEINNVIKAINITNLGFKRIIRELKLKKNNKKEFEIFNAFNNEILNHGTHEIAFKSIIASGINACYLHYPTPYATILKNDLLLCDVGSAFNHYASDITRTIPVNGKFSQQQKKIYEIVLACNKKIIELIKPGITIEYLQKKAKSFLSQQCLEKKIIKKKFEINKYYYHNVSHYLGLDVHDVCVKTKLKPGMVITVEPGLYIKEKKIGIRIEDDILITKNGHKCLSSMIAKEIKDIEKLYL
;
A
#
# COMPACT_ATOMS: atom_id res chain seq x y z
N MET A 1 -1.68 7.14 -19.41
CA MET A 1 -2.53 6.46 -18.39
C MET A 1 -3.57 5.56 -19.03
N VAL A 2 -4.52 6.04 -19.83
CA VAL A 2 -5.58 5.21 -20.47
C VAL A 2 -5.04 3.98 -21.22
N ASN A 3 -3.95 4.12 -21.98
CA ASN A 3 -3.34 2.99 -22.69
C ASN A 3 -2.83 1.89 -21.77
N ASN A 4 -2.28 2.26 -20.59
CA ASN A 4 -1.81 1.29 -19.60
C ASN A 4 -2.98 0.49 -19.01
N ILE A 5 -4.10 1.17 -18.72
CA ILE A 5 -5.31 0.51 -18.20
C ILE A 5 -5.88 -0.48 -19.22
N LYS A 6 -5.95 -0.10 -20.50
CA LYS A 6 -6.34 -1.02 -21.56
C LYS A 6 -5.42 -2.24 -21.67
N THR A 7 -4.10 -2.02 -21.53
CA THR A 7 -3.12 -3.12 -21.52
C THR A 7 -3.31 -4.04 -20.31
N ARG A 8 -3.60 -3.50 -19.11
CA ARG A 8 -3.90 -4.31 -17.92
C ARG A 8 -5.14 -5.18 -18.13
N ARG A 9 -6.22 -4.60 -18.68
CA ARG A 9 -7.45 -5.35 -19.00
C ARG A 9 -7.19 -6.44 -20.03
N ALA A 10 -6.44 -6.16 -21.08
CA ALA A 10 -6.09 -7.17 -22.08
C ALA A 10 -5.33 -8.35 -21.44
N LYS A 11 -4.26 -8.08 -20.67
CA LYS A 11 -3.51 -9.12 -19.95
C LYS A 11 -4.38 -9.91 -18.95
N PHE A 12 -5.32 -9.26 -18.29
CA PHE A 12 -6.27 -9.93 -17.40
C PHE A 12 -7.18 -10.88 -18.19
N LEU A 13 -7.76 -10.39 -19.28
CA LEU A 13 -8.70 -11.16 -20.09
C LEU A 13 -8.04 -12.32 -20.86
N GLU A 14 -6.74 -12.23 -21.16
CA GLU A 14 -5.98 -13.38 -21.70
C GLU A 14 -6.02 -14.58 -20.77
N LYS A 15 -6.04 -14.36 -19.44
CA LYS A 15 -6.04 -15.39 -18.40
C LYS A 15 -7.45 -15.92 -18.05
N ILE A 16 -8.51 -15.27 -18.51
CA ILE A 16 -9.90 -15.69 -18.31
C ILE A 16 -10.31 -16.69 -19.37
N ASN A 17 -11.08 -17.71 -19.00
CA ASN A 17 -11.62 -18.70 -19.93
C ASN A 17 -12.57 -18.08 -20.97
N ASN A 18 -12.72 -18.69 -22.13
CA ASN A 18 -13.79 -18.33 -23.07
C ASN A 18 -15.18 -18.62 -22.45
N ASN A 19 -16.22 -18.08 -23.06
CA ASN A 19 -17.61 -18.20 -22.60
C ASN A 19 -17.77 -17.77 -21.14
N SER A 20 -17.17 -16.64 -20.80
CA SER A 20 -17.12 -16.14 -19.43
C SER A 20 -17.57 -14.68 -19.34
N ILE A 21 -18.21 -14.36 -18.24
CA ILE A 21 -18.43 -12.99 -17.78
C ILE A 21 -17.63 -12.75 -16.51
N VAL A 22 -17.02 -11.56 -16.38
CA VAL A 22 -16.36 -11.09 -15.16
C VAL A 22 -17.17 -9.95 -14.61
N ILE A 23 -17.43 -9.92 -13.30
CA ILE A 23 -18.12 -8.83 -12.62
C ILE A 23 -17.28 -8.38 -11.45
N LEU A 24 -16.82 -7.12 -11.48
CA LEU A 24 -16.09 -6.47 -10.39
C LEU A 24 -16.91 -5.30 -9.84
N PHE A 25 -16.93 -5.14 -8.55
CA PHE A 25 -17.66 -4.10 -7.85
C PHE A 25 -16.70 -3.10 -7.17
N SER A 26 -16.98 -1.82 -7.28
CA SER A 26 -16.13 -0.75 -6.71
C SER A 26 -16.19 -0.67 -5.18
N GLY A 27 -17.22 -1.23 -4.59
CA GLY A 27 -17.59 -1.01 -3.20
C GLY A 27 -18.67 0.05 -3.05
N LYS A 28 -19.18 0.18 -1.84
CA LYS A 28 -20.20 1.16 -1.46
C LYS A 28 -19.86 1.75 -0.10
N HIS A 29 -20.06 3.03 0.08
CA HIS A 29 -19.97 3.67 1.39
C HIS A 29 -20.95 3.02 2.37
N ASN A 30 -20.49 2.77 3.58
CA ASN A 30 -21.36 2.32 4.66
C ASN A 30 -21.91 3.54 5.42
N PRO A 31 -23.19 3.89 5.27
CA PRO A 31 -23.75 5.09 5.89
C PRO A 31 -23.77 5.04 7.43
N ASN A 32 -23.51 3.87 8.02
CA ASN A 32 -23.46 3.68 9.47
C ASN A 32 -22.06 3.88 10.06
N THR A 33 -21.07 4.16 9.24
CA THR A 33 -19.70 4.50 9.68
C THR A 33 -19.33 5.91 9.24
N ASN A 34 -18.43 6.54 9.98
CA ASN A 34 -17.84 7.83 9.59
C ASN A 34 -16.62 7.66 8.69
N ASP A 35 -16.41 6.45 8.15
CA ASP A 35 -15.26 6.16 7.30
C ASP A 35 -15.49 6.71 5.89
N ASP A 36 -14.45 7.23 5.28
CA ASP A 36 -14.47 7.62 3.88
C ASP A 36 -14.67 6.39 2.98
N PHE A 37 -15.23 6.63 1.78
CA PHE A 37 -15.32 5.58 0.77
C PHE A 37 -13.93 5.24 0.21
N PHE A 38 -13.53 3.99 0.36
CA PHE A 38 -12.34 3.44 -0.26
C PHE A 38 -12.73 2.50 -1.40
N VAL A 39 -12.34 2.87 -2.62
CA VAL A 39 -12.60 2.04 -3.80
C VAL A 39 -11.88 0.70 -3.70
N ASN A 40 -12.58 -0.39 -4.08
CA ASN A 40 -11.93 -1.69 -4.21
C ASN A 40 -10.73 -1.61 -5.15
N ARG A 41 -9.56 -2.04 -4.68
CA ARG A 41 -8.30 -1.86 -5.41
C ARG A 41 -8.23 -2.69 -6.70
N ASN A 42 -8.86 -3.85 -6.77
CA ASN A 42 -8.92 -4.67 -7.99
C ASN A 42 -9.82 -4.05 -9.05
N PHE A 43 -10.97 -3.50 -8.64
CA PHE A 43 -11.82 -2.70 -9.52
C PHE A 43 -11.07 -1.46 -10.04
N PHE A 44 -10.44 -0.70 -9.15
CA PHE A 44 -9.65 0.49 -9.51
C PHE A 44 -8.51 0.15 -10.47
N TYR A 45 -7.76 -0.91 -10.21
CA TYR A 45 -6.64 -1.34 -11.04
C TYR A 45 -7.02 -1.55 -12.51
N LEU A 46 -8.23 -2.08 -12.78
CA LEU A 46 -8.73 -2.37 -14.12
C LEU A 46 -9.59 -1.25 -14.72
N SER A 47 -10.12 -0.31 -13.90
CA SER A 47 -11.01 0.77 -14.36
C SER A 47 -10.39 2.17 -14.28
N ASN A 48 -9.52 2.42 -13.30
CA ASN A 48 -9.05 3.73 -12.83
C ASN A 48 -10.19 4.65 -12.35
N ILE A 49 -11.35 4.08 -12.02
CA ILE A 49 -12.52 4.80 -11.50
C ILE A 49 -12.53 4.69 -9.98
N SER A 50 -12.62 5.83 -9.29
CA SER A 50 -12.78 5.92 -7.84
C SER A 50 -14.16 6.49 -7.52
N GLN A 51 -15.21 5.71 -7.81
CA GLN A 51 -16.60 6.03 -7.51
C GLN A 51 -17.29 4.83 -6.90
N GLU A 52 -18.05 5.05 -5.83
CA GLU A 52 -18.86 4.01 -5.21
C GLU A 52 -19.94 3.46 -6.14
N ASN A 53 -20.48 2.31 -5.78
CA ASN A 53 -21.65 1.69 -6.43
C ASN A 53 -21.47 1.56 -7.96
N SER A 54 -20.29 1.15 -8.40
CA SER A 54 -19.97 0.97 -9.82
C SER A 54 -19.57 -0.47 -10.10
N TYR A 55 -19.98 -1.00 -11.26
CA TYR A 55 -19.64 -2.36 -11.67
C TYR A 55 -18.84 -2.33 -12.97
N LEU A 56 -17.72 -3.02 -13.00
CA LEU A 56 -16.94 -3.25 -14.21
C LEU A 56 -17.20 -4.68 -14.69
N VAL A 57 -17.66 -4.80 -15.93
CA VAL A 57 -18.07 -6.09 -16.50
C VAL A 57 -17.31 -6.35 -17.80
N PHE A 58 -16.77 -7.57 -17.92
CA PHE A 58 -16.16 -8.06 -19.15
C PHE A 58 -16.90 -9.28 -19.64
N LEU A 59 -17.17 -9.32 -20.92
CA LEU A 59 -17.67 -10.50 -21.63
C LEU A 59 -16.56 -11.04 -22.50
N LYS A 60 -16.19 -12.33 -22.32
CA LYS A 60 -15.22 -13.02 -23.20
C LYS A 60 -15.88 -14.18 -23.93
N LYS A 61 -15.88 -14.13 -25.27
CA LYS A 61 -16.42 -15.16 -26.16
C LYS A 61 -15.55 -15.26 -27.40
N ASN A 62 -15.21 -16.47 -27.81
CA ASN A 62 -14.42 -16.75 -29.05
C ASN A 62 -13.13 -15.91 -29.13
N ASN A 63 -12.41 -15.76 -28.01
CA ASN A 63 -11.20 -14.93 -27.86
C ASN A 63 -11.41 -13.43 -28.15
N LYS A 64 -12.66 -12.98 -28.28
CA LYS A 64 -13.03 -11.57 -28.32
C LYS A 64 -13.60 -11.16 -26.97
N PHE A 65 -13.48 -9.87 -26.65
CA PHE A 65 -14.04 -9.36 -25.41
C PHE A 65 -14.75 -8.03 -25.62
N GLU A 66 -15.75 -7.81 -24.80
CA GLU A 66 -16.46 -6.54 -24.63
C GLU A 66 -16.32 -6.07 -23.20
N GLU A 67 -16.25 -4.76 -23.03
CA GLU A 67 -16.09 -4.10 -21.73
C GLU A 67 -17.30 -3.22 -21.48
N TYR A 68 -17.88 -3.32 -20.28
CA TYR A 68 -18.97 -2.47 -19.82
C TYR A 68 -18.63 -1.92 -18.45
N ILE A 69 -19.09 -0.70 -18.16
CA ILE A 69 -19.08 -0.15 -16.83
C ILE A 69 -20.45 0.40 -16.50
N PHE A 70 -20.90 0.09 -15.30
CA PHE A 70 -22.18 0.57 -14.77
C PHE A 70 -21.90 1.56 -13.65
N ILE A 71 -22.58 2.70 -13.70
CA ILE A 71 -22.47 3.79 -12.73
C ILE A 71 -23.85 4.22 -12.27
N ASP A 72 -23.92 4.93 -11.15
CA ASP A 72 -25.17 5.51 -10.70
C ASP A 72 -25.72 6.52 -11.71
N LYS A 73 -27.03 6.53 -11.85
CA LYS A 73 -27.74 7.56 -12.60
C LYS A 73 -27.51 8.93 -11.96
N GLN A 74 -27.30 9.94 -12.77
CA GLN A 74 -27.20 11.32 -12.29
C GLN A 74 -28.51 11.74 -11.62
N ASP A 75 -28.44 12.26 -10.39
CA ASP A 75 -29.58 12.79 -9.63
C ASP A 75 -29.28 14.22 -9.18
N LYS A 76 -29.96 15.18 -9.79
CA LYS A 76 -29.82 16.63 -9.49
C LYS A 76 -30.13 16.98 -8.03
N LYS A 77 -30.97 16.18 -7.33
CA LYS A 77 -31.25 16.41 -5.91
C LYS A 77 -30.07 16.00 -5.07
N LEU A 78 -29.52 14.80 -5.32
CA LEU A 78 -28.34 14.30 -4.62
C LEU A 78 -27.08 15.11 -4.94
N GLU A 79 -26.94 15.65 -6.15
CA GLU A 79 -25.83 16.54 -6.51
C GLU A 79 -25.72 17.77 -5.57
N LYS A 80 -26.84 18.26 -5.05
CA LYS A 80 -26.85 19.39 -4.11
C LYS A 80 -26.25 19.04 -2.74
N TRP A 81 -26.23 17.75 -2.39
CA TRP A 81 -25.73 17.26 -1.09
C TRP A 81 -24.31 16.72 -1.19
N PHE A 82 -24.03 15.96 -2.24
CA PHE A 82 -22.80 15.13 -2.32
C PHE A 82 -21.88 15.53 -3.48
N GLY A 83 -22.24 16.58 -4.23
CA GLY A 83 -21.50 16.94 -5.43
C GLY A 83 -21.85 16.05 -6.63
N LYS A 84 -21.25 16.38 -7.77
CA LYS A 84 -21.53 15.71 -9.04
C LYS A 84 -20.77 14.38 -9.13
N LYS A 85 -21.48 13.28 -9.36
CA LYS A 85 -20.88 11.99 -9.71
C LYS A 85 -20.33 12.02 -11.13
N LEU A 86 -19.40 11.10 -11.45
CA LEU A 86 -18.82 10.96 -12.79
C LEU A 86 -19.92 10.71 -13.83
N SER A 87 -19.86 11.45 -14.93
CA SER A 87 -20.72 11.23 -16.09
C SER A 87 -20.13 10.16 -17.02
N SER A 88 -20.90 9.71 -18.00
CA SER A 88 -20.39 8.79 -19.04
C SER A 88 -19.22 9.39 -19.84
N ILE A 89 -19.15 10.72 -19.96
CA ILE A 89 -18.04 11.43 -20.60
C ILE A 89 -16.77 11.30 -19.74
N ASP A 90 -16.91 11.56 -18.44
CA ASP A 90 -15.80 11.48 -17.48
C ASP A 90 -15.26 10.05 -17.40
N VAL A 91 -16.14 9.06 -17.28
CA VAL A 91 -15.78 7.64 -17.22
C VAL A 91 -15.07 7.19 -18.51
N ASN A 92 -15.55 7.62 -19.69
CA ASN A 92 -14.86 7.33 -20.97
C ASN A 92 -13.46 7.93 -20.99
N ALA A 93 -13.31 9.19 -20.56
CA ALA A 93 -12.03 9.88 -20.55
C ALA A 93 -11.02 9.20 -19.60
N ILE A 94 -11.48 8.73 -18.43
CA ILE A 94 -10.64 8.11 -17.39
C ILE A 94 -10.30 6.66 -17.74
N SER A 95 -11.32 5.84 -18.06
CA SER A 95 -11.17 4.39 -18.24
C SER A 95 -10.84 3.96 -19.67
N GLY A 96 -11.21 4.79 -20.66
CA GLY A 96 -11.13 4.47 -22.08
C GLY A 96 -12.17 3.45 -22.55
N ILE A 97 -13.18 3.11 -21.72
CA ILE A 97 -14.33 2.28 -22.12
C ILE A 97 -15.22 3.11 -23.07
N LYS A 98 -15.71 2.49 -24.14
CA LYS A 98 -16.55 3.18 -25.13
C LYS A 98 -17.82 3.74 -24.50
N LYS A 99 -18.23 4.96 -24.90
CA LYS A 99 -19.42 5.64 -24.33
C LYS A 99 -20.68 4.77 -24.36
N ASN A 100 -20.92 4.04 -25.43
CA ASN A 100 -22.09 3.16 -25.59
C ASN A 100 -22.09 1.96 -24.62
N ASN A 101 -20.96 1.68 -23.97
CA ASN A 101 -20.79 0.61 -22.99
C ASN A 101 -20.71 1.15 -21.55
N ILE A 102 -20.95 2.45 -21.36
CA ILE A 102 -21.08 3.08 -20.04
C ILE A 102 -22.57 3.21 -19.76
N LEU A 103 -23.07 2.39 -18.85
CA LEU A 103 -24.49 2.20 -18.57
C LEU A 103 -24.83 2.64 -17.16
N THR A 104 -26.09 2.71 -16.85
CA THR A 104 -26.56 3.03 -15.49
C THR A 104 -27.00 1.78 -14.73
N ASN A 105 -26.86 1.79 -13.39
CA ASN A 105 -27.11 0.65 -12.52
C ASN A 105 -28.56 0.13 -12.58
N ASP A 106 -29.53 0.94 -12.93
CA ASP A 106 -30.94 0.56 -13.08
C ASP A 106 -31.18 -0.52 -14.14
N ILE A 107 -30.28 -0.64 -15.11
CA ILE A 107 -30.36 -1.69 -16.14
C ILE A 107 -29.35 -2.82 -15.96
N PHE A 108 -28.55 -2.80 -14.86
CA PHE A 108 -27.48 -3.76 -14.62
C PHE A 108 -27.95 -5.22 -14.74
N GLU A 109 -28.95 -5.59 -13.95
CA GLU A 109 -29.48 -6.97 -13.98
C GLU A 109 -30.01 -7.39 -15.35
N LYS A 110 -30.81 -6.52 -15.96
CA LYS A 110 -31.36 -6.81 -17.30
C LYS A 110 -30.25 -7.04 -18.30
N LYS A 111 -29.21 -6.22 -18.26
CA LYS A 111 -28.05 -6.35 -19.18
C LYS A 111 -27.24 -7.60 -18.90
N ILE A 112 -26.97 -7.95 -17.63
CA ILE A 112 -26.24 -9.16 -17.28
C ILE A 112 -27.00 -10.39 -17.73
N ASN A 113 -28.32 -10.50 -17.45
CA ASN A 113 -29.13 -11.61 -17.89
C ASN A 113 -29.13 -11.77 -19.43
N PHE A 114 -29.26 -10.66 -20.15
CA PHE A 114 -29.15 -10.63 -21.60
C PHE A 114 -27.79 -11.17 -22.10
N LEU A 115 -26.68 -10.68 -21.52
CA LEU A 115 -25.34 -11.12 -21.88
C LEU A 115 -25.12 -12.61 -21.61
N LEU A 116 -25.62 -13.11 -20.49
CA LEU A 116 -25.51 -14.54 -20.12
C LEU A 116 -26.24 -15.45 -21.10
N GLN A 117 -27.48 -15.09 -21.46
CA GLN A 117 -28.35 -15.91 -22.34
C GLN A 117 -27.89 -15.89 -23.80
N GLU A 118 -27.74 -14.69 -24.38
CA GLU A 118 -27.40 -14.54 -25.79
C GLU A 118 -26.00 -15.11 -26.16
N ASN A 119 -25.10 -15.10 -25.19
CA ASN A 119 -23.74 -15.54 -25.41
C ASN A 119 -23.48 -16.97 -24.96
N LYS A 120 -24.48 -17.67 -24.41
CA LYS A 120 -24.33 -19.04 -23.87
C LYS A 120 -23.15 -19.12 -22.89
N ILE A 121 -23.10 -18.17 -21.95
CA ILE A 121 -22.04 -18.07 -20.96
C ILE A 121 -22.15 -19.27 -20.00
N GLU A 122 -21.00 -19.82 -19.62
CA GLU A 122 -20.89 -20.95 -18.70
C GLU A 122 -20.27 -20.54 -17.37
N ASN A 123 -19.38 -19.54 -17.40
CA ASN A 123 -18.52 -19.19 -16.27
C ASN A 123 -18.73 -17.73 -15.86
N ILE A 124 -18.80 -17.49 -14.56
CA ILE A 124 -18.82 -16.16 -13.94
C ILE A 124 -17.57 -16.01 -13.08
N TYR A 125 -16.79 -14.98 -13.33
CA TYR A 125 -15.65 -14.61 -12.50
C TYR A 125 -15.99 -13.44 -11.59
N LEU A 126 -15.69 -13.59 -10.30
CA LEU A 126 -15.90 -12.59 -9.26
C LEU A 126 -14.60 -12.39 -8.49
N ASP A 127 -14.40 -11.22 -7.91
CA ASP A 127 -13.40 -11.00 -6.86
C ASP A 127 -14.01 -11.42 -5.53
N LEU A 128 -13.76 -12.65 -5.09
CA LEU A 128 -14.38 -13.23 -3.90
C LEU A 128 -13.85 -12.61 -2.58
N HIS A 129 -12.81 -11.81 -2.64
CA HIS A 129 -12.24 -11.07 -1.51
C HIS A 129 -12.78 -9.64 -1.37
N ASN A 130 -13.77 -9.27 -2.19
CA ASN A 130 -14.45 -7.98 -2.16
C ASN A 130 -15.67 -8.01 -1.21
N ASN A 131 -16.55 -7.02 -1.32
CA ASN A 131 -17.78 -6.85 -0.53
C ASN A 131 -18.62 -8.14 -0.48
N GLU A 132 -18.59 -8.82 0.66
CA GLU A 132 -19.18 -10.14 0.84
C GLU A 132 -20.69 -10.16 0.54
N ASN A 133 -21.42 -9.10 0.92
CA ASN A 133 -22.86 -9.02 0.69
C ASN A 133 -23.21 -9.03 -0.79
N VAL A 134 -22.54 -8.17 -1.57
CA VAL A 134 -22.76 -8.07 -3.04
C VAL A 134 -22.33 -9.37 -3.72
N ILE A 135 -21.20 -9.96 -3.30
CA ILE A 135 -20.72 -11.24 -3.84
C ILE A 135 -21.72 -12.37 -3.55
N ASN A 136 -22.27 -12.45 -2.35
CA ASN A 136 -23.25 -13.47 -1.99
C ASN A 136 -24.59 -13.29 -2.73
N GLU A 137 -25.03 -12.05 -2.94
CA GLU A 137 -26.20 -11.75 -3.77
C GLU A 137 -26.01 -12.24 -5.21
N ILE A 138 -24.86 -11.94 -5.83
CA ILE A 138 -24.54 -12.38 -7.20
C ILE A 138 -24.45 -13.92 -7.25
N LYS A 139 -23.77 -14.56 -6.29
CA LYS A 139 -23.67 -16.03 -6.22
C LYS A 139 -25.04 -16.71 -6.10
N THR A 140 -25.91 -16.19 -5.25
CA THR A 140 -27.26 -16.73 -5.06
C THR A 140 -28.08 -16.59 -6.32
N LYS A 141 -28.05 -15.39 -6.94
CA LYS A 141 -28.81 -15.11 -8.16
C LYS A 141 -28.38 -15.94 -9.37
N TYR A 142 -27.09 -16.20 -9.50
CA TYR A 142 -26.50 -16.90 -10.63
C TYR A 142 -25.94 -18.27 -10.24
N SER A 143 -26.58 -18.97 -9.30
CA SER A 143 -26.16 -20.28 -8.76
C SER A 143 -26.06 -21.39 -9.82
N ASN A 144 -26.74 -21.24 -10.94
CA ASN A 144 -26.70 -22.21 -12.05
C ASN A 144 -25.42 -22.09 -12.93
N TYR A 145 -24.58 -21.08 -12.70
CA TYR A 145 -23.34 -20.88 -13.43
C TYR A 145 -22.14 -21.35 -12.61
N LYS A 146 -21.05 -21.70 -13.29
CA LYS A 146 -19.77 -21.99 -12.61
C LYS A 146 -19.12 -20.68 -12.16
N ILE A 147 -18.93 -20.52 -10.86
CA ILE A 147 -18.34 -19.31 -10.28
C ILE A 147 -16.87 -19.54 -9.99
N PHE A 148 -16.01 -18.64 -10.48
CA PHE A 148 -14.57 -18.64 -10.28
C PHE A 148 -14.11 -17.38 -9.56
N ASP A 149 -13.04 -17.52 -8.79
CA ASP A 149 -12.35 -16.38 -8.19
C ASP A 149 -11.32 -15.79 -9.17
N CYS A 150 -11.40 -14.50 -9.43
CA CYS A 150 -10.39 -13.80 -10.24
C CYS A 150 -9.33 -13.05 -9.40
N TYR A 151 -9.42 -13.10 -8.07
CA TYR A 151 -8.50 -12.40 -7.17
C TYR A 151 -7.03 -12.73 -7.45
N ALA A 152 -6.68 -14.02 -7.54
CA ALA A 152 -5.31 -14.44 -7.78
C ALA A 152 -4.77 -13.94 -9.13
N ILE A 153 -5.61 -13.92 -10.17
CA ILE A 153 -5.24 -13.44 -11.51
C ILE A 153 -4.92 -11.94 -11.48
N ILE A 154 -5.78 -11.14 -10.82
CA ILE A 154 -5.58 -9.70 -10.69
C ILE A 154 -4.36 -9.41 -9.80
N SER A 155 -4.19 -10.17 -8.71
CA SER A 155 -3.05 -10.07 -7.81
C SER A 155 -1.71 -10.27 -8.52
N GLU A 156 -1.59 -11.30 -9.37
CA GLU A 156 -0.38 -11.52 -10.18
C GLU A 156 -0.04 -10.32 -11.07
N LEU A 157 -1.06 -9.67 -11.66
CA LEU A 157 -0.87 -8.49 -12.49
C LEU A 157 -0.47 -7.27 -11.65
N ARG A 158 -1.13 -7.02 -10.52
CA ARG A 158 -0.83 -5.93 -9.59
C ARG A 158 0.57 -6.00 -9.02
N MET A 159 1.09 -7.21 -8.80
CA MET A 159 2.46 -7.39 -8.30
C MET A 159 3.50 -6.79 -9.23
N ILE A 160 3.29 -6.78 -10.54
CA ILE A 160 4.22 -6.23 -11.55
C ILE A 160 3.75 -4.83 -11.96
N LYS A 161 4.33 -3.81 -11.38
CA LYS A 161 3.99 -2.41 -11.61
C LYS A 161 4.50 -1.94 -12.98
N ASP A 162 3.67 -1.25 -13.73
CA ASP A 162 4.08 -0.51 -14.92
C ASP A 162 4.72 0.85 -14.54
N ASP A 163 5.29 1.55 -15.52
CA ASP A 163 5.98 2.83 -15.27
C ASP A 163 5.08 3.91 -14.68
N CYS A 164 3.78 3.92 -15.02
CA CYS A 164 2.83 4.88 -14.43
C CYS A 164 2.59 4.57 -12.95
N GLU A 165 2.47 3.28 -12.59
CA GLU A 165 2.31 2.84 -11.21
C GLU A 165 3.56 3.17 -10.38
N ILE A 166 4.75 2.87 -10.91
CA ILE A 166 6.03 3.20 -10.28
C ILE A 166 6.15 4.70 -10.05
N ASN A 167 5.76 5.53 -11.03
CA ASN A 167 5.77 6.98 -10.89
C ASN A 167 4.80 7.47 -9.80
N ASN A 168 3.67 6.83 -9.60
CA ASN A 168 2.74 7.17 -8.50
C ASN A 168 3.37 6.83 -7.13
N VAL A 169 4.01 5.65 -6.99
CA VAL A 169 4.77 5.29 -5.77
C VAL A 169 5.88 6.32 -5.50
N ILE A 170 6.66 6.72 -6.51
CA ILE A 170 7.71 7.74 -6.35
C ILE A 170 7.12 9.08 -5.89
N LYS A 171 5.96 9.49 -6.42
CA LYS A 171 5.29 10.71 -5.97
C LYS A 171 4.82 10.60 -4.52
N ALA A 172 4.26 9.46 -4.12
CA ALA A 172 3.90 9.20 -2.73
C ALA A 172 5.13 9.29 -1.81
N ILE A 173 6.26 8.68 -2.18
CA ILE A 173 7.52 8.78 -1.43
C ILE A 173 8.00 10.22 -1.31
N ASN A 174 7.92 11.01 -2.39
CA ASN A 174 8.30 12.42 -2.37
C ASN A 174 7.44 13.25 -1.40
N ILE A 175 6.13 13.01 -1.37
CA ILE A 175 5.21 13.66 -0.43
C ILE A 175 5.54 13.23 1.00
N THR A 176 5.78 11.93 1.25
CA THR A 176 6.22 11.42 2.56
C THR A 176 7.52 12.07 3.02
N ASN A 177 8.47 12.33 2.12
CA ASN A 177 9.70 13.06 2.45
C ASN A 177 9.43 14.51 2.90
N LEU A 178 8.42 15.19 2.34
CA LEU A 178 8.02 16.52 2.81
C LEU A 178 7.47 16.44 4.23
N GLY A 179 6.64 15.44 4.51
CA GLY A 179 6.16 15.15 5.87
C GLY A 179 7.31 14.87 6.86
N PHE A 180 8.34 14.10 6.46
CA PHE A 180 9.55 13.91 7.28
C PHE A 180 10.29 15.21 7.58
N LYS A 181 10.46 16.07 6.58
CA LYS A 181 11.05 17.40 6.79
C LYS A 181 10.22 18.23 7.77
N ARG A 182 8.90 18.09 7.74
CA ARG A 182 8.01 18.74 8.72
C ARG A 182 8.22 18.20 10.13
N ILE A 183 8.34 16.88 10.31
CA ILE A 183 8.68 16.27 11.61
C ILE A 183 9.96 16.88 12.18
N ILE A 184 11.03 16.96 11.40
CA ILE A 184 12.31 17.55 11.84
C ILE A 184 12.15 19.02 12.25
N ARG A 185 11.40 19.81 11.47
CA ARG A 185 11.12 21.21 11.83
C ARG A 185 10.39 21.31 13.16
N GLU A 186 9.38 20.47 13.39
CA GLU A 186 8.65 20.45 14.66
C GLU A 186 9.55 20.07 15.84
N LEU A 187 10.45 19.10 15.69
CA LEU A 187 11.39 18.71 16.74
C LEU A 187 12.41 19.82 17.06
N LYS A 188 12.79 20.62 16.07
CA LYS A 188 13.68 21.77 16.27
C LYS A 188 13.04 22.93 17.06
N LEU A 189 11.71 23.03 17.05
CA LEU A 189 11.00 24.03 17.86
C LEU A 189 11.19 23.70 19.34
N LYS A 190 11.79 24.64 20.09
CA LYS A 190 12.03 24.52 21.54
C LYS A 190 10.71 24.63 22.31
N LYS A 191 9.90 23.58 22.30
CA LYS A 191 8.67 23.46 23.08
C LYS A 191 8.87 22.40 24.14
N ASN A 192 8.67 22.78 25.40
CA ASN A 192 8.68 21.82 26.51
C ASN A 192 7.43 20.91 26.42
N ASN A 193 7.59 19.66 26.86
CA ASN A 193 6.48 18.70 26.95
C ASN A 193 5.75 18.42 25.61
N LYS A 194 6.44 18.44 24.46
CA LYS A 194 5.87 18.06 23.17
C LYS A 194 5.36 16.62 23.22
N LYS A 195 4.18 16.39 22.67
CA LYS A 195 3.54 15.07 22.65
C LYS A 195 3.62 14.42 21.25
N GLU A 196 3.55 13.11 21.21
CA GLU A 196 3.61 12.33 19.97
C GLU A 196 2.51 12.73 18.97
N PHE A 197 1.29 13.06 19.44
CA PHE A 197 0.20 13.50 18.56
C PHE A 197 0.50 14.84 17.86
N GLU A 198 1.32 15.70 18.42
CA GLU A 198 1.69 16.97 17.77
C GLU A 198 2.55 16.69 16.54
N ILE A 199 3.44 15.70 16.62
CA ILE A 199 4.24 15.23 15.48
C ILE A 199 3.39 14.46 14.48
N PHE A 200 2.48 13.60 14.96
CA PHE A 200 1.51 12.89 14.13
C PHE A 200 0.69 13.88 13.29
N ASN A 201 0.11 14.90 13.91
CA ASN A 201 -0.67 15.92 13.23
C ASN A 201 0.19 16.75 12.26
N ALA A 202 1.42 17.10 12.64
CA ALA A 202 2.31 17.86 11.80
C ALA A 202 2.66 17.11 10.51
N PHE A 203 2.93 15.80 10.60
CA PHE A 203 3.15 14.95 9.43
C PHE A 203 1.90 14.87 8.54
N ASN A 204 0.76 14.48 9.11
CA ASN A 204 -0.47 14.27 8.36
C ASN A 204 -0.95 15.56 7.69
N ASN A 205 -0.92 16.69 8.38
CA ASN A 205 -1.27 17.99 7.79
C ASN A 205 -0.34 18.36 6.63
N GLU A 206 0.97 18.11 6.76
CA GLU A 206 1.93 18.41 5.69
C GLU A 206 1.61 17.59 4.42
N ILE A 207 1.41 16.27 4.54
CA ILE A 207 1.14 15.44 3.36
C ILE A 207 -0.20 15.78 2.70
N LEU A 208 -1.24 16.08 3.49
CA LEU A 208 -2.55 16.49 2.96
C LEU A 208 -2.48 17.82 2.19
N ASN A 209 -1.62 18.76 2.61
CA ASN A 209 -1.40 20.03 1.90
C ASN A 209 -0.75 19.85 0.51
N HIS A 210 -0.17 18.68 0.22
CA HIS A 210 0.44 18.39 -1.08
C HIS A 210 -0.47 17.60 -2.04
N GLY A 211 -1.80 17.66 -1.83
CA GLY A 211 -2.81 17.15 -2.76
C GLY A 211 -3.00 15.63 -2.72
N THR A 212 -2.52 14.98 -1.67
CA THR A 212 -2.95 13.62 -1.37
C THR A 212 -4.27 13.66 -0.60
N HIS A 213 -5.25 12.89 -1.04
CA HIS A 213 -6.50 12.72 -0.31
C HIS A 213 -6.46 11.50 0.62
N GLU A 214 -5.41 10.69 0.54
CA GLU A 214 -5.26 9.45 1.29
C GLU A 214 -3.92 9.43 2.04
N ILE A 215 -3.98 9.07 3.31
CA ILE A 215 -2.85 8.60 4.09
C ILE A 215 -2.71 7.11 3.75
N ALA A 216 -1.49 6.63 3.44
CA ALA A 216 -1.31 5.24 3.04
C ALA A 216 -1.76 4.25 4.14
N PHE A 217 -1.50 4.62 5.39
CA PHE A 217 -1.93 3.91 6.60
C PHE A 217 -1.86 4.86 7.80
N LYS A 218 -2.45 4.44 8.93
CA LYS A 218 -2.40 5.25 10.16
C LYS A 218 -0.95 5.40 10.62
N SER A 219 -0.43 6.62 10.55
CA SER A 219 0.95 6.95 10.93
C SER A 219 1.29 6.49 12.36
N ILE A 220 2.47 5.91 12.54
CA ILE A 220 3.00 5.50 13.83
C ILE A 220 4.07 6.49 14.26
N ILE A 221 3.81 7.21 15.33
CA ILE A 221 4.75 8.13 15.96
C ILE A 221 4.95 7.65 17.38
N ALA A 222 6.10 7.08 17.67
CA ALA A 222 6.37 6.39 18.92
C ALA A 222 7.72 6.78 19.52
N SER A 223 7.72 7.29 20.76
CA SER A 223 8.92 7.74 21.46
C SER A 223 9.37 6.76 22.56
N GLY A 224 10.67 6.64 22.77
CA GLY A 224 11.25 5.85 23.83
C GLY A 224 10.73 4.40 23.86
N ILE A 225 10.09 3.97 24.96
CA ILE A 225 9.57 2.61 25.11
C ILE A 225 8.42 2.29 24.12
N ASN A 226 7.65 3.30 23.72
CA ASN A 226 6.54 3.13 22.79
C ASN A 226 7.00 2.64 21.41
N ALA A 227 8.20 3.01 21.00
CA ALA A 227 8.85 2.52 19.79
C ALA A 227 9.12 0.99 19.81
N CYS A 228 8.95 0.32 20.96
CA CYS A 228 9.05 -1.13 21.06
C CYS A 228 7.72 -1.87 20.79
N TYR A 229 6.66 -1.16 20.43
CA TYR A 229 5.38 -1.74 20.00
C TYR A 229 5.21 -1.50 18.49
N LEU A 230 5.09 -2.57 17.71
CA LEU A 230 5.10 -2.49 16.24
C LEU A 230 4.03 -1.55 15.68
N HIS A 231 2.78 -1.74 16.12
CA HIS A 231 1.63 -0.92 15.70
C HIS A 231 1.12 -0.10 16.90
N TYR A 232 1.98 0.78 17.41
CA TYR A 232 1.60 1.66 18.54
C TYR A 232 0.40 2.56 18.17
N PRO A 233 -0.78 2.37 18.83
CA PRO A 233 -2.04 2.91 18.28
C PRO A 233 -2.35 4.34 18.70
N THR A 234 -1.77 4.83 19.81
CA THR A 234 -2.22 6.06 20.48
C THR A 234 -1.05 6.99 20.82
N PRO A 235 -0.74 7.97 19.95
CA PRO A 235 0.43 8.84 20.10
C PRO A 235 0.20 9.96 21.12
N TYR A 236 -0.07 9.63 22.40
CA TYR A 236 -0.34 10.64 23.45
C TYR A 236 0.80 10.87 24.44
N ALA A 237 1.86 10.07 24.38
CA ALA A 237 2.97 10.21 25.33
C ALA A 237 3.73 11.53 25.12
N THR A 238 4.32 12.01 26.22
CA THR A 238 5.26 13.13 26.18
C THR A 238 6.61 12.64 25.64
N ILE A 239 7.11 13.31 24.63
CA ILE A 239 8.41 13.02 24.01
C ILE A 239 9.50 13.58 24.90
N LEU A 240 10.39 12.73 25.40
CA LEU A 240 11.49 13.16 26.26
C LEU A 240 12.71 13.57 25.41
N LYS A 241 13.47 14.54 25.87
CA LYS A 241 14.63 15.12 25.16
C LYS A 241 15.65 14.09 24.67
N ASN A 242 15.86 13.03 25.44
CA ASN A 242 16.88 12.01 25.13
C ASN A 242 16.30 10.74 24.48
N ASP A 243 15.01 10.75 24.14
CA ASP A 243 14.37 9.63 23.46
C ASP A 243 14.79 9.54 21.98
N LEU A 244 14.64 8.35 21.43
CA LEU A 244 14.46 8.17 20.01
C LEU A 244 12.98 8.30 19.67
N LEU A 245 12.68 8.87 18.53
CA LEU A 245 11.36 8.91 17.92
C LEU A 245 11.35 8.02 16.68
N LEU A 246 10.58 6.95 16.72
CA LEU A 246 10.29 6.11 15.59
C LEU A 246 9.08 6.71 14.87
N CYS A 247 9.27 7.02 13.60
CA CYS A 247 8.23 7.53 12.70
C CYS A 247 8.08 6.54 11.55
N ASP A 248 6.97 5.81 11.55
CA ASP A 248 6.56 4.90 10.49
C ASP A 248 5.34 5.52 9.81
N VAL A 249 5.55 6.00 8.58
CA VAL A 249 4.68 6.96 7.94
C VAL A 249 4.67 6.78 6.41
N GLY A 250 3.51 7.01 5.81
CA GLY A 250 3.35 6.94 4.37
C GLY A 250 2.20 7.81 3.86
N SER A 251 2.38 8.41 2.71
CA SER A 251 1.32 9.04 1.93
C SER A 251 0.90 8.12 0.78
N ALA A 252 -0.29 8.35 0.23
CA ALA A 252 -0.71 7.73 -1.01
C ALA A 252 -0.86 8.79 -2.11
N PHE A 253 -0.53 8.46 -3.33
CA PHE A 253 -0.77 9.29 -4.51
C PHE A 253 -1.46 8.47 -5.60
N ASN A 254 -2.64 8.89 -6.04
CA ASN A 254 -3.50 8.10 -6.93
C ASN A 254 -3.68 6.66 -6.42
N HIS A 255 -3.95 6.52 -5.12
CA HIS A 255 -4.10 5.25 -4.37
C HIS A 255 -2.81 4.40 -4.24
N TYR A 256 -1.68 4.79 -4.81
CA TYR A 256 -0.40 4.07 -4.62
C TYR A 256 0.28 4.54 -3.35
N ALA A 257 0.57 3.61 -2.45
CA ALA A 257 1.17 3.86 -1.16
C ALA A 257 2.69 4.02 -1.23
N SER A 258 3.24 4.74 -0.25
CA SER A 258 4.62 4.65 0.20
C SER A 258 4.66 4.16 1.64
N ASP A 259 5.76 3.55 2.05
CA ASP A 259 5.95 3.01 3.39
C ASP A 259 7.38 3.24 3.88
N ILE A 260 7.54 4.18 4.81
CA ILE A 260 8.87 4.64 5.22
C ILE A 260 8.95 4.73 6.73
N THR A 261 9.85 3.97 7.33
CA THR A 261 10.20 4.16 8.73
C THR A 261 11.57 4.81 8.90
N ARG A 262 11.62 5.82 9.75
CA ARG A 262 12.86 6.39 10.26
C ARG A 262 12.81 6.51 11.77
N THR A 263 13.93 6.17 12.42
CA THR A 263 14.11 6.41 13.86
C THR A 263 15.15 7.50 14.06
N ILE A 264 14.77 8.59 14.72
CA ILE A 264 15.57 9.80 14.84
C ILE A 264 15.74 10.23 16.31
N PRO A 265 16.87 10.84 16.69
CA PRO A 265 17.05 11.35 18.04
C PRO A 265 16.28 12.66 18.24
N VAL A 266 15.49 12.77 19.29
CA VAL A 266 14.65 13.94 19.57
C VAL A 266 15.49 15.21 19.74
N ASN A 267 16.66 15.10 20.34
CA ASN A 267 17.58 16.21 20.59
C ASN A 267 18.60 16.46 19.47
N GLY A 268 18.48 15.75 18.35
CA GLY A 268 19.36 15.87 17.18
C GLY A 268 20.68 15.09 17.28
N LYS A 269 20.94 14.36 18.37
CA LYS A 269 22.16 13.54 18.54
C LYS A 269 21.86 12.18 19.14
N PHE A 270 22.36 11.14 18.50
CA PHE A 270 22.30 9.79 19.07
C PHE A 270 23.26 9.64 20.25
N SER A 271 22.80 9.10 21.39
CA SER A 271 23.70 8.63 22.46
C SER A 271 24.53 7.45 21.95
N GLN A 272 25.64 7.13 22.64
CA GLN A 272 26.49 6.00 22.26
C GLN A 272 25.70 4.68 22.22
N GLN A 273 24.78 4.48 23.19
CA GLN A 273 23.96 3.26 23.24
C GLN A 273 22.95 3.21 22.09
N GLN A 274 22.30 4.30 21.77
CA GLN A 274 21.37 4.42 20.63
C GLN A 274 22.11 4.20 19.31
N LYS A 275 23.27 4.83 19.14
CA LYS A 275 24.13 4.69 17.96
C LYS A 275 24.55 3.24 17.70
N LYS A 276 24.97 2.54 18.75
CA LYS A 276 25.35 1.12 18.69
C LYS A 276 24.25 0.23 18.15
N ILE A 277 22.99 0.45 18.57
CA ILE A 277 21.83 -0.34 18.13
C ILE A 277 21.39 0.09 16.73
N TYR A 278 21.38 1.42 16.47
CA TYR A 278 21.03 1.98 15.19
C TYR A 278 21.94 1.47 14.06
N GLU A 279 23.25 1.43 14.28
CA GLU A 279 24.23 0.92 13.33
C GLU A 279 23.98 -0.53 12.94
N ILE A 280 23.53 -1.39 13.87
CA ILE A 280 23.16 -2.78 13.58
C ILE A 280 21.96 -2.83 12.62
N VAL A 281 20.92 -2.07 12.92
CA VAL A 281 19.70 -2.03 12.08
C VAL A 281 20.00 -1.44 10.71
N LEU A 282 20.78 -0.34 10.65
CA LEU A 282 21.19 0.29 9.40
C LEU A 282 22.04 -0.66 8.54
N ALA A 283 23.01 -1.35 9.15
CA ALA A 283 23.82 -2.32 8.43
C ALA A 283 22.98 -3.50 7.92
N CYS A 284 21.98 -3.94 8.69
CA CYS A 284 21.02 -4.95 8.25
C CYS A 284 20.20 -4.46 7.06
N ASN A 285 19.60 -3.26 7.13
CA ASN A 285 18.84 -2.66 6.04
C ASN A 285 19.65 -2.61 4.75
N LYS A 286 20.87 -2.07 4.79
CA LYS A 286 21.79 -2.02 3.65
C LYS A 286 22.10 -3.42 3.11
N LYS A 287 22.44 -4.36 3.99
CA LYS A 287 22.79 -5.73 3.60
C LYS A 287 21.66 -6.46 2.92
N ILE A 288 20.42 -6.27 3.40
CA ILE A 288 19.25 -6.90 2.80
C ILE A 288 18.95 -6.27 1.45
N ILE A 289 19.03 -4.95 1.32
CA ILE A 289 18.86 -4.24 0.04
C ILE A 289 19.86 -4.75 -1.00
N GLU A 290 21.16 -4.90 -0.65
CA GLU A 290 22.20 -5.42 -1.54
C GLU A 290 21.90 -6.84 -2.07
N LEU A 291 21.17 -7.66 -1.33
CA LEU A 291 20.82 -9.02 -1.74
C LEU A 291 19.66 -9.06 -2.76
N ILE A 292 18.91 -7.96 -2.92
CA ILE A 292 17.70 -7.93 -3.72
C ILE A 292 18.03 -7.98 -5.22
N LYS A 293 17.50 -9.00 -5.89
CA LYS A 293 17.54 -9.19 -7.34
C LYS A 293 16.41 -10.10 -7.80
N PRO A 294 16.07 -10.12 -9.09
CA PRO A 294 15.14 -11.11 -9.62
C PRO A 294 15.55 -12.55 -9.25
N GLY A 295 14.54 -13.39 -8.98
CA GLY A 295 14.73 -14.82 -8.71
C GLY A 295 14.88 -15.21 -7.23
N ILE A 296 15.08 -14.28 -6.30
CA ILE A 296 15.05 -14.56 -4.85
C ILE A 296 13.61 -14.45 -4.30
N THR A 297 13.40 -14.85 -3.04
CA THR A 297 12.11 -14.76 -2.35
C THR A 297 12.20 -13.87 -1.11
N ILE A 298 11.06 -13.37 -0.63
CA ILE A 298 10.98 -12.59 0.62
C ILE A 298 11.41 -13.46 1.81
N GLU A 299 11.07 -14.76 1.82
CA GLU A 299 11.50 -15.68 2.88
C GLU A 299 13.01 -15.85 2.94
N TYR A 300 13.69 -15.80 1.79
CA TYR A 300 15.16 -15.79 1.76
C TYR A 300 15.71 -14.53 2.44
N LEU A 301 15.15 -13.35 2.11
CA LEU A 301 15.54 -12.08 2.74
C LEU A 301 15.29 -12.10 4.24
N GLN A 302 14.14 -12.61 4.70
CA GLN A 302 13.80 -12.78 6.11
C GLN A 302 14.84 -13.62 6.86
N LYS A 303 15.22 -14.78 6.30
CA LYS A 303 16.25 -15.65 6.89
C LYS A 303 17.59 -14.93 7.01
N LYS A 304 17.98 -14.16 5.97
CA LYS A 304 19.23 -13.39 5.97
C LYS A 304 19.21 -12.25 6.97
N ALA A 305 18.11 -11.50 7.07
CA ALA A 305 17.96 -10.43 8.06
C ALA A 305 18.07 -10.95 9.50
N LYS A 306 17.33 -12.01 9.80
CA LYS A 306 17.35 -12.62 11.14
C LYS A 306 18.73 -13.17 11.51
N SER A 307 19.41 -13.85 10.57
CA SER A 307 20.77 -14.34 10.77
C SER A 307 21.76 -13.20 11.01
N PHE A 308 21.67 -12.13 10.21
CA PHE A 308 22.54 -10.95 10.34
C PHE A 308 22.33 -10.25 11.68
N LEU A 309 21.09 -9.92 12.04
CA LEU A 309 20.75 -9.27 13.31
C LEU A 309 21.19 -10.13 14.51
N SER A 310 20.97 -11.44 14.45
CA SER A 310 21.38 -12.38 15.50
C SER A 310 22.91 -12.36 15.70
N GLN A 311 23.67 -12.40 14.62
CA GLN A 311 25.13 -12.39 14.67
C GLN A 311 25.65 -11.05 15.23
N GLN A 312 25.16 -9.93 14.70
CA GLN A 312 25.57 -8.59 15.14
C GLN A 312 25.20 -8.30 16.60
N CYS A 313 24.01 -8.72 17.05
CA CYS A 313 23.61 -8.59 18.44
C CYS A 313 24.47 -9.42 19.40
N LEU A 314 24.91 -10.61 18.96
CA LEU A 314 25.81 -11.45 19.73
C LEU A 314 27.21 -10.79 19.87
N GLU A 315 27.79 -10.35 18.74
CA GLU A 315 29.11 -9.69 18.69
C GLU A 315 29.12 -8.40 19.54
N LYS A 316 28.06 -7.65 19.51
CA LYS A 316 27.88 -6.41 20.30
C LYS A 316 27.40 -6.66 21.73
N LYS A 317 27.32 -7.93 22.19
CA LYS A 317 26.88 -8.33 23.55
C LYS A 317 25.50 -7.78 23.94
N ILE A 318 24.58 -7.71 23.00
CA ILE A 318 23.16 -7.38 23.24
C ILE A 318 22.41 -8.64 23.65
N ILE A 319 22.74 -9.78 23.03
CA ILE A 319 22.26 -11.13 23.36
C ILE A 319 23.44 -12.04 23.75
N LYS A 320 23.14 -13.11 24.47
CA LYS A 320 24.12 -14.13 24.85
C LYS A 320 24.10 -15.35 23.92
N LYS A 321 22.94 -15.66 23.35
CA LYS A 321 22.72 -16.78 22.43
C LYS A 321 21.93 -16.33 21.21
N LYS A 322 22.21 -16.89 20.02
CA LYS A 322 21.62 -16.46 18.74
C LYS A 322 20.08 -16.51 18.74
N PHE A 323 19.47 -17.50 19.39
CA PHE A 323 18.01 -17.63 19.40
C PHE A 323 17.29 -16.52 20.19
N GLU A 324 18.00 -15.83 21.10
CA GLU A 324 17.45 -14.71 21.89
C GLU A 324 17.05 -13.51 20.98
N ILE A 325 17.50 -13.48 19.73
CA ILE A 325 17.10 -12.48 18.77
C ILE A 325 15.58 -12.41 18.60
N ASN A 326 14.87 -13.53 18.76
CA ASN A 326 13.42 -13.59 18.67
C ASN A 326 12.70 -12.70 19.71
N LYS A 327 13.37 -12.33 20.80
CA LYS A 327 12.86 -11.39 21.80
C LYS A 327 12.86 -9.95 21.29
N TYR A 328 13.74 -9.62 20.36
CA TYR A 328 14.02 -8.26 19.91
C TYR A 328 13.72 -7.99 18.45
N TYR A 329 13.50 -9.05 17.65
CA TYR A 329 13.12 -9.00 16.24
C TYR A 329 12.05 -10.06 15.93
N TYR A 330 10.82 -9.65 15.73
CA TYR A 330 9.63 -10.52 15.71
C TYR A 330 8.61 -10.17 14.62
N HIS A 331 9.04 -9.48 13.55
CA HIS A 331 8.25 -9.23 12.34
C HIS A 331 9.00 -9.62 11.06
N ASN A 332 8.34 -9.57 9.94
CA ASN A 332 8.96 -9.81 8.64
C ASN A 332 9.82 -8.62 8.22
N VAL A 333 10.85 -8.87 7.40
CA VAL A 333 11.75 -7.83 6.90
C VAL A 333 11.22 -7.10 5.68
N SER A 334 10.12 -7.60 5.10
CA SER A 334 9.62 -7.10 3.81
C SER A 334 8.20 -7.56 3.54
N HIS A 335 7.43 -6.72 2.87
CA HIS A 335 6.16 -7.04 2.21
C HIS A 335 6.08 -6.36 0.85
N TYR A 336 5.08 -6.73 0.03
CA TYR A 336 4.80 -6.05 -1.22
C TYR A 336 4.10 -4.72 -0.95
N LEU A 337 4.37 -3.74 -1.83
CA LEU A 337 3.84 -2.38 -1.76
C LEU A 337 3.21 -2.00 -3.11
N GLY A 338 2.08 -1.30 -3.09
CA GLY A 338 1.42 -0.85 -4.32
C GLY A 338 0.16 -0.04 -4.06
N LEU A 339 -0.99 -0.51 -4.56
CA LEU A 339 -2.30 0.09 -4.29
C LEU A 339 -2.73 -0.08 -2.82
N ASP A 340 -2.23 -1.10 -2.16
CA ASP A 340 -2.32 -1.27 -0.73
C ASP A 340 -0.92 -1.17 -0.12
N VAL A 341 -0.81 -0.71 1.13
CA VAL A 341 0.47 -0.69 1.85
C VAL A 341 0.99 -2.10 2.04
N HIS A 342 0.14 -3.04 2.49
CA HIS A 342 0.39 -4.48 2.41
C HIS A 342 -0.28 -4.99 1.14
N ASP A 343 0.41 -4.83 -0.01
CA ASP A 343 -0.17 -5.14 -1.32
C ASP A 343 -0.34 -6.65 -1.52
N VAL A 344 -1.18 -6.99 -2.49
CA VAL A 344 -1.51 -8.38 -2.84
C VAL A 344 -0.26 -9.22 -3.06
N CYS A 345 -0.31 -10.46 -2.62
CA CYS A 345 0.81 -11.39 -2.68
C CYS A 345 0.35 -12.75 -3.21
N VAL A 346 0.92 -13.18 -4.32
CA VAL A 346 0.97 -14.58 -4.73
C VAL A 346 2.39 -15.06 -4.47
N LYS A 347 2.53 -16.15 -3.68
CA LYS A 347 3.85 -16.67 -3.31
C LYS A 347 4.69 -16.97 -4.54
N THR A 348 5.72 -16.18 -4.78
CA THR A 348 6.57 -16.27 -5.96
C THR A 348 7.97 -15.71 -5.70
N LYS A 349 8.88 -15.94 -6.64
CA LYS A 349 10.17 -15.26 -6.70
C LYS A 349 10.00 -13.80 -7.13
N LEU A 350 10.85 -12.91 -6.64
CA LEU A 350 10.87 -11.52 -7.06
C LEU A 350 11.11 -11.40 -8.57
N LYS A 351 10.36 -10.52 -9.22
CA LYS A 351 10.42 -10.24 -10.66
C LYS A 351 10.61 -8.73 -10.89
N PRO A 352 11.21 -8.33 -12.01
CA PRO A 352 11.27 -6.91 -12.39
C PRO A 352 9.87 -6.26 -12.40
N GLY A 353 9.78 -5.04 -11.89
CA GLY A 353 8.52 -4.30 -11.72
C GLY A 353 7.82 -4.51 -10.38
N MET A 354 8.25 -5.47 -9.56
CA MET A 354 7.76 -5.58 -8.18
C MET A 354 8.34 -4.48 -7.30
N VAL A 355 7.53 -3.97 -6.37
CA VAL A 355 7.95 -3.04 -5.31
C VAL A 355 7.73 -3.72 -3.96
N ILE A 356 8.75 -3.68 -3.10
CA ILE A 356 8.73 -4.27 -1.76
C ILE A 356 9.32 -3.30 -0.75
N THR A 357 8.98 -3.45 0.54
CA THR A 357 9.65 -2.77 1.64
C THR A 357 10.91 -3.52 2.07
N VAL A 358 11.84 -2.84 2.76
CA VAL A 358 12.94 -3.46 3.53
C VAL A 358 13.03 -2.75 4.86
N GLU A 359 12.57 -3.41 5.92
CA GLU A 359 12.24 -2.81 7.22
C GLU A 359 12.82 -3.54 8.45
N PRO A 360 14.09 -3.90 8.51
CA PRO A 360 14.61 -4.53 9.71
C PRO A 360 14.49 -3.60 10.93
N GLY A 361 14.27 -4.21 12.11
CA GLY A 361 14.17 -3.48 13.37
C GLY A 361 14.76 -4.24 14.55
N LEU A 362 15.00 -3.50 15.65
CA LEU A 362 15.37 -4.04 16.96
C LEU A 362 14.59 -3.30 18.06
N TYR A 363 13.92 -4.04 18.93
CA TYR A 363 13.00 -3.50 19.93
C TYR A 363 13.39 -3.98 21.33
N ILE A 364 14.23 -3.17 22.05
CA ILE A 364 14.84 -3.52 23.33
C ILE A 364 14.14 -2.75 24.44
N LYS A 365 13.05 -3.32 24.97
CA LYS A 365 12.18 -2.69 25.98
C LYS A 365 12.94 -2.29 27.24
N GLU A 366 13.88 -3.11 27.68
CA GLU A 366 14.70 -2.88 28.87
C GLU A 366 15.58 -1.61 28.75
N LYS A 367 15.84 -1.19 27.51
CA LYS A 367 16.62 0.02 27.20
C LYS A 367 15.74 1.18 26.74
N LYS A 368 14.44 0.96 26.59
CA LYS A 368 13.49 1.90 25.99
C LYS A 368 13.94 2.33 24.58
N ILE A 369 14.48 1.40 23.79
CA ILE A 369 15.01 1.64 22.45
C ILE A 369 14.29 0.72 21.48
N GLY A 370 13.47 1.30 20.59
CA GLY A 370 12.91 0.67 19.40
C GLY A 370 13.45 1.38 18.16
N ILE A 371 14.03 0.64 17.23
CA ILE A 371 14.60 1.18 15.99
C ILE A 371 14.10 0.33 14.83
N ARG A 372 13.50 0.97 13.84
CA ARG A 372 13.21 0.42 12.50
C ARG A 372 13.73 1.41 11.45
N ILE A 373 14.28 0.87 10.38
CA ILE A 373 14.70 1.65 9.21
C ILE A 373 14.13 0.93 8.00
N GLU A 374 13.28 1.63 7.25
CA GLU A 374 12.50 1.07 6.15
C GLU A 374 12.63 1.89 4.89
N ASP A 375 12.79 1.20 3.79
CA ASP A 375 12.89 1.77 2.45
C ASP A 375 12.01 1.00 1.46
N ASP A 376 11.45 1.72 0.48
CA ASP A 376 10.73 1.16 -0.67
C ASP A 376 11.69 0.82 -1.80
N ILE A 377 11.67 -0.43 -2.24
CA ILE A 377 12.62 -0.98 -3.19
C ILE A 377 11.92 -1.52 -4.44
N LEU A 378 12.27 -0.97 -5.60
CA LEU A 378 11.85 -1.46 -6.90
C LEU A 378 12.80 -2.57 -7.37
N ILE A 379 12.26 -3.70 -7.78
CA ILE A 379 13.01 -4.77 -8.45
C ILE A 379 13.21 -4.38 -9.91
N THR A 380 14.47 -4.29 -10.34
CA THR A 380 14.86 -3.99 -11.73
C THR A 380 15.24 -5.27 -12.50
N LYS A 381 15.50 -5.15 -13.79
CA LYS A 381 15.94 -6.31 -14.62
C LYS A 381 17.21 -6.99 -14.08
N ASN A 382 18.16 -6.20 -13.56
CA ASN A 382 19.49 -6.69 -13.16
C ASN A 382 19.77 -6.56 -11.66
N GLY A 383 18.79 -6.17 -10.84
CA GLY A 383 18.97 -5.96 -9.40
C GLY A 383 17.81 -5.20 -8.78
N HIS A 384 18.09 -4.05 -8.18
CA HIS A 384 17.11 -3.23 -7.48
C HIS A 384 17.41 -1.72 -7.59
N LYS A 385 16.41 -0.91 -7.22
CA LYS A 385 16.54 0.54 -7.05
C LYS A 385 15.81 0.93 -5.76
N CYS A 386 16.52 1.56 -4.83
CA CYS A 386 15.89 2.16 -3.65
C CYS A 386 15.17 3.43 -4.07
N LEU A 387 13.84 3.44 -3.97
CA LEU A 387 13.00 4.58 -4.38
C LEU A 387 13.01 5.70 -3.33
N SER A 388 13.29 5.37 -2.07
CA SER A 388 13.30 6.28 -0.92
C SER A 388 14.70 6.78 -0.53
N SER A 389 15.71 6.60 -1.38
CA SER A 389 17.11 6.95 -1.09
C SER A 389 17.37 8.41 -0.72
N MET A 390 16.45 9.32 -1.08
CA MET A 390 16.53 10.76 -0.72
C MET A 390 16.17 11.04 0.75
N ILE A 391 15.59 10.08 1.48
CA ILE A 391 15.21 10.27 2.89
C ILE A 391 16.38 9.78 3.76
N ALA A 392 16.99 10.70 4.50
CA ALA A 392 18.19 10.43 5.29
C ALA A 392 18.03 9.25 6.24
N LYS A 393 19.02 8.35 6.26
CA LYS A 393 19.10 7.21 7.19
C LYS A 393 20.51 7.01 7.77
N GLU A 394 21.54 7.66 7.23
CA GLU A 394 22.85 7.64 7.84
C GLU A 394 22.86 8.51 9.09
N ILE A 395 23.53 8.07 10.16
CA ILE A 395 23.58 8.77 11.43
C ILE A 395 24.02 10.24 11.25
N LYS A 396 25.12 10.46 10.52
CA LYS A 396 25.66 11.79 10.27
C LYS A 396 24.70 12.68 9.47
N ASP A 397 23.94 12.11 8.54
CA ASP A 397 22.99 12.88 7.72
C ASP A 397 21.75 13.23 8.54
N ILE A 398 21.27 12.32 9.41
CA ILE A 398 20.17 12.61 10.35
C ILE A 398 20.59 13.71 11.33
N GLU A 399 21.77 13.59 11.99
CA GLU A 399 22.26 14.60 12.91
C GLU A 399 22.43 15.97 12.22
N LYS A 400 22.82 15.99 10.94
CA LYS A 400 22.93 17.20 10.11
C LYS A 400 21.60 17.89 9.84
N LEU A 401 20.47 17.16 9.82
CA LEU A 401 19.13 17.76 9.63
C LEU A 401 18.75 18.72 10.76
N TYR A 402 19.40 18.63 11.92
CA TYR A 402 19.14 19.50 13.07
C TYR A 402 20.03 20.77 13.08
N LEU A 403 21.05 20.84 12.24
CA LEU A 403 21.85 22.05 12.05
C LEU A 403 21.09 23.06 11.16
#